data_ea01fca19dd4c8cbc6a367ce3c66323f
#
_entry.id   ea01fca19dd4c8cbc6a367ce3c66323f
#
_cell.length_a   1.000
_cell.length_b   1.000
_cell.length_c   1.000
_cell.angle_alpha   90.00
_cell.angle_beta   90.00
_cell.angle_gamma   90.00
#
_symmetry.space_group_name_H-M   'P 1'
#
loop_
_entity.id
_entity.type
_entity.pdbx_description
1 polymer ?
#
loop_
_entity_poly.entity_id
_entity_poly.type
_entity_poly.pdbx_seq_one_letter_code
_entity_poly.pdbx_strand_id
1 'polypeptide(L)'
;FKTSDNIVMFASTSKITFAGAGVSFLAASEKVLQNFLKFYGKTRVGSDKINQAKHAKFLKDKKTIEDHMSKHAVLLSKKFEIVEKYLSKLPSEFGTWTKPTGGYFVSFDSKPGKAKKIFKLCDEAGLKLTKVGATFPYNEDPLDQNIRISPSKISNSDLRKAMEVFVISVLLAG
;
A
#
# COMPACT_ATOMS: atom_id res chain seq x y z
N PHE A 1 -16.13 -16.08 -14.97
CA PHE A 1 -14.72 -16.44 -14.67
C PHE A 1 -14.51 -17.90 -15.08
N LYS A 2 -13.68 -18.15 -16.11
CA LYS A 2 -13.15 -19.49 -16.31
C LYS A 2 -12.16 -19.76 -15.18
N THR A 3 -12.44 -20.73 -14.32
CA THR A 3 -11.53 -21.14 -13.25
C THR A 3 -10.30 -21.78 -13.88
N SER A 4 -9.13 -21.21 -13.63
CA SER A 4 -7.85 -21.76 -14.03
C SER A 4 -7.12 -22.29 -12.80
N ASP A 5 -6.50 -23.48 -12.91
CA ASP A 5 -5.68 -24.05 -11.83
C ASP A 5 -4.39 -23.26 -11.58
N ASN A 6 -4.09 -22.27 -12.46
CA ASN A 6 -2.89 -21.45 -12.35
C ASN A 6 -3.14 -20.08 -11.69
N ILE A 7 -4.39 -19.79 -11.26
CA ILE A 7 -4.74 -18.49 -10.67
C ILE A 7 -5.23 -18.70 -9.25
N VAL A 8 -4.59 -18.01 -8.31
CA VAL A 8 -5.04 -17.88 -6.92
C VAL A 8 -5.20 -16.39 -6.61
N MET A 9 -6.37 -16.02 -6.16
CA MET A 9 -6.68 -14.63 -5.80
C MET A 9 -6.77 -14.48 -4.28
N PHE A 10 -6.18 -13.41 -3.77
CA PHE A 10 -6.26 -13.02 -2.37
C PHE A 10 -6.91 -11.67 -2.23
N ALA A 11 -7.74 -11.51 -1.21
CA ALA A 11 -8.30 -10.23 -0.82
C ALA A 11 -8.31 -10.11 0.70
N SER A 12 -8.31 -8.87 1.19
CA SER A 12 -8.35 -8.60 2.63
C SER A 12 -9.08 -7.30 2.93
N THR A 13 -9.79 -7.27 4.05
CA THR A 13 -10.44 -6.05 4.56
C THR A 13 -9.51 -5.21 5.44
N SER A 14 -8.26 -5.64 5.67
CA SER A 14 -7.33 -5.03 6.64
C SER A 14 -7.06 -3.54 6.43
N LYS A 15 -7.20 -3.05 5.19
CA LYS A 15 -6.98 -1.64 4.86
C LYS A 15 -8.25 -0.79 4.88
N ILE A 16 -9.41 -1.39 4.95
CA ILE A 16 -10.70 -0.69 4.80
C ILE A 16 -11.64 -0.84 6.00
N THR A 17 -11.34 -1.73 6.96
CA THR A 17 -12.17 -1.97 8.15
C THR A 17 -11.39 -1.76 9.44
N PHE A 18 -11.32 -2.78 10.30
CA PHE A 18 -10.75 -2.68 11.64
C PHE A 18 -9.25 -2.99 11.62
N ALA A 19 -8.43 -2.06 12.08
CA ALA A 19 -6.99 -2.25 12.19
C ALA A 19 -6.67 -3.46 13.09
N GLY A 20 -5.80 -4.36 12.60
CA GLY A 20 -5.40 -5.57 13.32
C GLY A 20 -6.44 -6.70 13.36
N ALA A 21 -7.65 -6.47 12.83
CA ALA A 21 -8.75 -7.43 12.85
C ALA A 21 -9.36 -7.66 11.45
N GLY A 22 -8.54 -7.58 10.39
CA GLY A 22 -8.99 -7.82 9.03
C GLY A 22 -9.45 -9.26 8.80
N VAL A 23 -10.37 -9.44 7.84
CA VAL A 23 -10.75 -10.74 7.30
C VAL A 23 -10.11 -10.89 5.93
N SER A 24 -9.53 -12.06 5.68
CA SER A 24 -8.89 -12.37 4.39
C SER A 24 -9.70 -13.42 3.64
N PHE A 25 -9.62 -13.35 2.33
CA PHE A 25 -10.30 -14.25 1.40
C PHE A 25 -9.28 -14.86 0.45
N LEU A 26 -9.51 -16.11 0.11
CA LEU A 26 -8.77 -16.84 -0.92
C LEU A 26 -9.79 -17.39 -1.91
N ALA A 27 -9.57 -17.17 -3.20
CA ALA A 27 -10.37 -17.76 -4.26
C ALA A 27 -9.45 -18.41 -5.30
N ALA A 28 -9.78 -19.65 -5.68
CA ALA A 28 -9.03 -20.43 -6.66
C ALA A 28 -9.96 -21.51 -7.27
N SER A 29 -9.44 -22.30 -8.21
CA SER A 29 -10.17 -23.49 -8.67
C SER A 29 -10.41 -24.49 -7.53
N GLU A 30 -11.43 -25.33 -7.66
CA GLU A 30 -11.77 -26.34 -6.66
C GLU A 30 -10.60 -27.25 -6.35
N LYS A 31 -9.85 -27.69 -7.36
CA LYS A 31 -8.65 -28.53 -7.20
C LYS A 31 -7.58 -27.86 -6.32
N VAL A 32 -7.33 -26.59 -6.55
CA VAL A 32 -6.36 -25.83 -5.76
C VAL A 32 -6.87 -25.61 -4.33
N LEU A 33 -8.16 -25.29 -4.17
CA LEU A 33 -8.78 -25.14 -2.84
C LEU A 33 -8.75 -26.42 -2.05
N GLN A 34 -9.05 -27.57 -2.64
CA GLN A 34 -8.98 -28.85 -1.96
C GLN A 34 -7.56 -29.20 -1.46
N ASN A 35 -6.54 -28.90 -2.26
CA ASN A 35 -5.16 -29.09 -1.83
C ASN A 35 -4.78 -28.13 -0.69
N PHE A 36 -5.19 -26.87 -0.76
CA PHE A 36 -5.00 -25.88 0.31
C PHE A 36 -5.69 -26.34 1.61
N LEU A 37 -6.95 -26.77 1.52
CA LEU A 37 -7.74 -27.17 2.70
C LEU A 37 -7.17 -28.42 3.40
N LYS A 38 -6.58 -29.37 2.66
CA LYS A 38 -5.89 -30.51 3.25
C LYS A 38 -4.74 -30.08 4.17
N PHE A 39 -4.00 -29.05 3.79
CA PHE A 39 -2.92 -28.50 4.59
C PHE A 39 -3.46 -27.56 5.70
N TYR A 40 -4.34 -26.64 5.34
CA TYR A 40 -4.91 -25.64 6.26
C TYR A 40 -5.69 -26.29 7.42
N GLY A 41 -6.47 -27.34 7.15
CA GLY A 41 -7.22 -28.06 8.16
C GLY A 41 -6.35 -28.78 9.20
N LYS A 42 -5.06 -29.03 8.90
CA LYS A 42 -4.10 -29.58 9.87
C LYS A 42 -3.45 -28.51 10.76
N THR A 43 -3.46 -27.24 10.31
CA THR A 43 -2.79 -26.14 11.00
C THR A 43 -3.75 -25.26 11.81
N ARG A 44 -5.04 -25.31 11.50
CA ARG A 44 -6.07 -24.49 12.16
C ARG A 44 -7.40 -25.24 12.29
N VAL A 45 -8.02 -25.10 13.45
CA VAL A 45 -9.39 -25.61 13.72
C VAL A 45 -10.44 -24.77 13.00
N GLY A 46 -10.20 -23.48 12.81
CA GLY A 46 -11.11 -22.55 12.12
C GLY A 46 -10.68 -21.11 12.24
N SER A 47 -11.39 -20.26 11.52
CA SER A 47 -11.20 -18.81 11.56
C SER A 47 -12.07 -18.17 12.67
N ASP A 48 -11.68 -16.99 13.13
CA ASP A 48 -12.43 -16.21 14.12
C ASP A 48 -13.86 -15.87 13.62
N LYS A 49 -14.85 -16.60 14.14
CA LYS A 49 -16.25 -16.46 13.75
C LYS A 49 -16.86 -15.15 14.23
N ILE A 50 -16.42 -14.63 15.39
CA ILE A 50 -16.90 -13.37 15.94
C ILE A 50 -16.43 -12.22 15.05
N ASN A 51 -15.18 -12.24 14.66
CA ASN A 51 -14.63 -11.23 13.74
C ASN A 51 -15.30 -11.29 12.36
N GLN A 52 -15.56 -12.48 11.82
CA GLN A 52 -16.31 -12.64 10.57
C GLN A 52 -17.74 -12.06 10.69
N ALA A 53 -18.46 -12.37 11.77
CA ALA A 53 -19.80 -11.84 12.00
C ALA A 53 -19.79 -10.29 12.15
N LYS A 54 -18.77 -9.74 12.82
CA LYS A 54 -18.58 -8.30 12.94
C LYS A 54 -18.41 -7.65 11.57
N HIS A 55 -17.60 -8.24 10.67
CA HIS A 55 -17.41 -7.74 9.30
C HIS A 55 -18.69 -7.87 8.47
N ALA A 56 -19.36 -9.01 8.54
CA ALA A 56 -20.63 -9.21 7.83
C ALA A 56 -21.70 -8.18 8.25
N LYS A 57 -21.77 -7.86 9.54
CA LYS A 57 -22.69 -6.84 10.07
C LYS A 57 -22.27 -5.42 9.63
N PHE A 58 -20.98 -5.12 9.61
CA PHE A 58 -20.45 -3.80 9.27
C PHE A 58 -20.54 -3.51 7.77
N LEU A 59 -20.13 -4.45 6.94
CA LEU A 59 -20.09 -4.29 5.47
C LEU A 59 -21.42 -4.64 4.80
N LYS A 60 -22.30 -5.32 5.45
CA LYS A 60 -23.67 -5.70 5.17
C LYS A 60 -23.98 -6.08 3.70
N ASP A 61 -23.80 -5.13 2.77
CA ASP A 61 -24.10 -5.26 1.35
C ASP A 61 -23.16 -4.40 0.49
N LYS A 62 -23.25 -4.56 -0.84
CA LYS A 62 -22.42 -3.84 -1.81
C LYS A 62 -22.52 -2.32 -1.63
N LYS A 63 -23.75 -1.80 -1.45
CA LYS A 63 -23.97 -0.36 -1.28
C LYS A 63 -23.26 0.18 -0.03
N THR A 64 -23.35 -0.52 1.07
CA THR A 64 -22.67 -0.14 2.33
C THR A 64 -21.14 -0.12 2.16
N ILE A 65 -20.58 -1.08 1.39
CA ILE A 65 -19.14 -1.11 1.07
C ILE A 65 -18.75 0.10 0.21
N GLU A 66 -19.52 0.39 -0.84
CA GLU A 66 -19.28 1.52 -1.75
C GLU A 66 -19.37 2.87 -1.00
N ASP A 67 -20.38 3.06 -0.15
CA ASP A 67 -20.55 4.25 0.68
C ASP A 67 -19.37 4.42 1.66
N HIS A 68 -18.92 3.31 2.26
CA HIS A 68 -17.76 3.31 3.16
C HIS A 68 -16.46 3.66 2.41
N MET A 69 -16.23 3.06 1.24
CA MET A 69 -15.05 3.33 0.41
C MET A 69 -15.05 4.77 -0.13
N SER A 70 -16.20 5.33 -0.45
CA SER A 70 -16.32 6.73 -0.86
C SER A 70 -15.87 7.71 0.23
N LYS A 71 -16.17 7.41 1.50
CA LYS A 71 -15.67 8.22 2.64
C LYS A 71 -14.14 8.14 2.77
N HIS A 72 -13.55 6.96 2.56
CA HIS A 72 -12.10 6.81 2.52
C HIS A 72 -11.48 7.60 1.35
N ALA A 73 -12.10 7.54 0.17
CA ALA A 73 -11.63 8.25 -1.01
C ALA A 73 -11.55 9.76 -0.78
N VAL A 74 -12.56 10.38 -0.15
CA VAL A 74 -12.56 11.81 0.19
C VAL A 74 -11.38 12.20 1.09
N LEU A 75 -11.02 11.32 2.04
CA LEU A 75 -9.91 11.59 2.95
C LEU A 75 -8.54 11.40 2.26
N LEU A 76 -8.42 10.37 1.41
CA LEU A 76 -7.15 10.01 0.79
C LEU A 76 -6.83 10.87 -0.43
N SER A 77 -7.83 11.28 -1.23
CA SER A 77 -7.61 12.12 -2.39
C SER A 77 -6.87 13.42 -2.05
N LYS A 78 -7.27 14.08 -0.95
CA LYS A 78 -6.59 15.29 -0.45
C LYS A 78 -5.12 15.05 -0.12
N LYS A 79 -4.77 13.86 0.34
CA LYS A 79 -3.39 13.49 0.64
C LYS A 79 -2.59 13.21 -0.63
N PHE A 80 -3.20 12.53 -1.59
CA PHE A 80 -2.57 12.31 -2.89
C PHE A 80 -2.36 13.62 -3.67
N GLU A 81 -3.31 14.56 -3.59
CA GLU A 81 -3.15 15.92 -4.16
C GLU A 81 -1.95 16.66 -3.56
N ILE A 82 -1.73 16.53 -2.24
CA ILE A 82 -0.55 17.11 -1.60
C ILE A 82 0.72 16.46 -2.14
N VAL A 83 0.78 15.12 -2.18
CA VAL A 83 1.96 14.40 -2.70
C VAL A 83 2.25 14.82 -4.14
N GLU A 84 1.25 14.79 -5.03
CA GLU A 84 1.38 15.19 -6.43
C GLU A 84 1.88 16.62 -6.57
N LYS A 85 1.31 17.56 -5.79
CA LYS A 85 1.72 18.96 -5.80
C LYS A 85 3.20 19.17 -5.49
N TYR A 86 3.77 18.36 -4.59
CA TYR A 86 5.18 18.49 -4.23
C TYR A 86 6.08 17.75 -5.21
N LEU A 87 5.71 16.54 -5.64
CA LEU A 87 6.48 15.80 -6.63
C LEU A 87 6.54 16.52 -7.98
N SER A 88 5.46 17.18 -8.40
CA SER A 88 5.42 17.98 -9.64
C SER A 88 6.38 19.18 -9.65
N LYS A 89 7.02 19.51 -8.52
CA LYS A 89 8.09 20.53 -8.48
C LYS A 89 9.46 19.96 -8.86
N LEU A 90 9.59 18.63 -8.87
CA LEU A 90 10.83 18.00 -9.29
C LEU A 90 10.99 18.10 -10.81
N PRO A 91 12.16 18.48 -11.34
CA PRO A 91 12.48 18.29 -12.73
C PRO A 91 12.37 16.81 -13.11
N SER A 92 11.94 16.54 -14.34
CA SER A 92 11.66 15.17 -14.81
C SER A 92 12.86 14.22 -14.75
N GLU A 93 14.06 14.75 -14.80
CA GLU A 93 15.30 13.98 -14.68
C GLU A 93 15.58 13.44 -13.28
N PHE A 94 14.87 13.89 -12.23
CA PHE A 94 15.11 13.42 -10.87
C PHE A 94 14.29 12.19 -10.48
N GLY A 95 13.24 11.90 -11.23
CA GLY A 95 12.43 10.72 -10.98
C GLY A 95 11.05 10.78 -11.61
N THR A 96 10.38 9.64 -11.53
CA THR A 96 9.01 9.46 -11.99
C THR A 96 8.16 8.87 -10.85
N TRP A 97 6.85 9.01 -10.93
CA TRP A 97 5.97 8.46 -9.90
C TRP A 97 4.62 8.05 -10.46
N THR A 98 3.99 7.12 -9.79
CA THR A 98 2.63 6.70 -10.13
C THR A 98 1.63 7.77 -9.71
N LYS A 99 0.56 7.93 -10.52
CA LYS A 99 -0.62 8.73 -10.19
C LYS A 99 -1.80 7.80 -9.87
N PRO A 100 -1.90 7.32 -8.62
CA PRO A 100 -2.88 6.30 -8.28
C PRO A 100 -4.30 6.87 -8.32
N THR A 101 -5.22 6.09 -8.86
CA THR A 101 -6.67 6.36 -8.81
C THR A 101 -7.34 5.73 -7.60
N GLY A 102 -6.58 5.04 -6.74
CA GLY A 102 -7.02 4.38 -5.52
C GLY A 102 -5.85 3.81 -4.72
N GLY A 103 -6.13 3.12 -3.64
CA GLY A 103 -5.12 2.54 -2.76
C GLY A 103 -4.55 3.54 -1.75
N TYR A 104 -3.34 3.26 -1.24
CA TYR A 104 -2.74 3.97 -0.10
C TYR A 104 -1.31 4.45 -0.36
N PHE A 105 -0.75 4.17 -1.53
CA PHE A 105 0.66 4.39 -1.80
C PHE A 105 0.88 5.11 -3.12
N VAL A 106 1.96 5.90 -3.17
CA VAL A 106 2.55 6.40 -4.40
C VAL A 106 3.91 5.71 -4.54
N SER A 107 4.18 5.11 -5.70
CA SER A 107 5.49 4.58 -6.04
C SER A 107 6.28 5.68 -6.72
N PHE A 108 7.43 6.00 -6.17
CA PHE A 108 8.38 6.97 -6.72
C PHE A 108 9.65 6.23 -7.14
N ASP A 109 10.07 6.42 -8.38
CA ASP A 109 11.32 5.89 -8.91
C ASP A 109 12.28 7.05 -9.17
N SER A 110 13.36 7.12 -8.39
CA SER A 110 14.47 8.06 -8.59
C SER A 110 15.37 7.64 -9.76
N LYS A 111 16.39 8.42 -10.06
CA LYS A 111 17.51 7.90 -10.86
C LYS A 111 18.08 6.63 -10.22
N PRO A 112 18.54 5.66 -11.04
CA PRO A 112 19.20 4.45 -10.53
C PRO A 112 20.34 4.75 -9.56
N GLY A 113 20.45 3.96 -8.49
CA GLY A 113 21.47 4.11 -7.46
C GLY A 113 21.23 5.25 -6.46
N LYS A 114 20.03 5.86 -6.42
CA LYS A 114 19.76 7.03 -5.57
C LYS A 114 18.78 6.78 -4.43
N ALA A 115 17.99 5.70 -4.46
CA ALA A 115 16.94 5.50 -3.46
C ALA A 115 17.50 5.38 -2.03
N LYS A 116 18.58 4.65 -1.82
CA LYS A 116 19.23 4.51 -0.50
C LYS A 116 19.78 5.84 0.00
N LYS A 117 20.36 6.66 -0.89
CA LYS A 117 20.88 8.00 -0.54
C LYS A 117 19.72 8.93 -0.14
N ILE A 118 18.63 8.94 -0.92
CA ILE A 118 17.43 9.73 -0.59
C ILE A 118 16.84 9.27 0.75
N PHE A 119 16.70 7.97 0.94
CA PHE A 119 16.20 7.40 2.19
C PHE A 119 17.03 7.85 3.40
N LYS A 120 18.36 7.81 3.29
CA LYS A 120 19.28 8.25 4.35
C LYS A 120 19.10 9.74 4.67
N LEU A 121 19.07 10.61 3.65
CA LEU A 121 18.86 12.05 3.83
C LEU A 121 17.49 12.34 4.49
N CYS A 122 16.44 11.66 4.08
CA CYS A 122 15.13 11.75 4.72
C CYS A 122 15.18 11.34 6.20
N ASP A 123 15.85 10.22 6.51
CA ASP A 123 15.98 9.71 7.88
C ASP A 123 16.77 10.67 8.78
N GLU A 124 17.86 11.22 8.30
CA GLU A 124 18.68 12.25 8.98
C GLU A 124 17.88 13.53 9.25
N ALA A 125 16.98 13.89 8.33
CA ALA A 125 16.05 15.02 8.51
C ALA A 125 14.81 14.69 9.36
N GLY A 126 14.71 13.47 9.92
CA GLY A 126 13.60 13.03 10.76
C GLY A 126 12.37 12.51 10.00
N LEU A 127 12.43 12.40 8.68
CA LEU A 127 11.36 11.82 7.86
C LEU A 127 11.53 10.30 7.74
N LYS A 128 10.64 9.56 8.42
CA LYS A 128 10.65 8.10 8.37
C LYS A 128 9.85 7.59 7.15
N LEU A 129 10.55 6.91 6.25
CA LEU A 129 9.99 6.27 5.06
C LEU A 129 9.95 4.74 5.22
N THR A 130 9.24 4.06 4.34
CA THR A 130 9.38 2.61 4.19
C THR A 130 10.80 2.31 3.72
N LYS A 131 11.44 1.29 4.32
CA LYS A 131 12.80 0.87 3.94
C LYS A 131 12.88 0.59 2.43
N VAL A 132 13.91 1.10 1.80
CA VAL A 132 14.19 0.83 0.38
C VAL A 132 14.35 -0.68 0.16
N GLY A 133 13.83 -1.17 -0.96
CA GLY A 133 13.78 -2.60 -1.27
C GLY A 133 12.54 -3.33 -0.75
N ALA A 134 11.82 -2.79 0.25
CA ALA A 134 10.65 -3.46 0.84
C ALA A 134 9.48 -3.72 -0.14
N THR A 135 9.51 -3.15 -1.32
CA THR A 135 8.56 -3.36 -2.42
C THR A 135 8.97 -4.49 -3.37
N PHE A 136 10.15 -5.06 -3.17
CA PHE A 136 10.73 -6.11 -4.00
C PHE A 136 10.90 -7.42 -3.22
N PRO A 137 10.90 -8.59 -3.91
CA PRO A 137 11.28 -9.85 -3.30
C PRO A 137 12.66 -9.76 -2.64
N TYR A 138 12.83 -10.43 -1.53
CA TYR A 138 14.07 -10.44 -0.72
C TYR A 138 14.54 -9.07 -0.22
N ASN A 139 13.72 -8.02 -0.36
CA ASN A 139 14.05 -6.62 -0.08
C ASN A 139 15.21 -6.08 -0.94
N GLU A 140 15.34 -6.59 -2.14
CA GLU A 140 16.38 -6.18 -3.09
C GLU A 140 15.75 -5.44 -4.26
N ASP A 141 16.00 -4.13 -4.37
CA ASP A 141 15.72 -3.33 -5.55
C ASP A 141 16.95 -3.35 -6.45
N PRO A 142 16.91 -4.01 -7.63
CA PRO A 142 18.08 -4.17 -8.48
C PRO A 142 18.66 -2.85 -8.99
N LEU A 143 17.83 -1.82 -9.10
CA LEU A 143 18.24 -0.52 -9.61
C LEU A 143 18.44 0.52 -8.50
N ASP A 144 18.16 0.18 -7.24
CA ASP A 144 18.23 1.12 -6.11
C ASP A 144 17.53 2.45 -6.44
N GLN A 145 16.28 2.39 -6.91
CA GLN A 145 15.53 3.56 -7.38
C GLN A 145 14.15 3.72 -6.74
N ASN A 146 13.53 2.65 -6.25
CA ASN A 146 12.14 2.68 -5.82
C ASN A 146 11.97 3.09 -4.36
N ILE A 147 11.08 4.05 -4.14
CA ILE A 147 10.67 4.51 -2.82
C ILE A 147 9.15 4.53 -2.75
N ARG A 148 8.58 3.84 -1.75
CA ARG A 148 7.15 3.85 -1.48
C ARG A 148 6.78 4.99 -0.54
N ILE A 149 5.94 5.91 -1.01
CA ILE A 149 5.38 7.00 -0.22
C ILE A 149 4.01 6.57 0.32
N SER A 150 3.82 6.67 1.64
CA SER A 150 2.58 6.29 2.34
C SER A 150 1.99 7.50 3.09
N PRO A 151 1.13 8.31 2.44
CA PRO A 151 0.66 9.57 3.01
C PRO A 151 -0.50 9.42 4.00
N SER A 152 -1.07 8.22 4.16
CA SER A 152 -2.38 8.02 4.79
C SER A 152 -2.45 8.34 6.29
N LYS A 153 -1.36 8.18 7.05
CA LYS A 153 -1.38 8.21 8.52
C LYS A 153 -1.28 9.62 9.12
N ILE A 154 -0.46 10.49 8.54
CA ILE A 154 -0.13 11.80 9.13
C ILE A 154 -1.15 12.89 8.76
N SER A 155 -1.15 14.00 9.49
CA SER A 155 -2.00 15.15 9.19
C SER A 155 -1.63 15.78 7.83
N ASN A 156 -2.54 16.55 7.23
CA ASN A 156 -2.23 17.25 5.96
C ASN A 156 -1.14 18.32 6.14
N SER A 157 -1.03 18.94 7.32
CA SER A 157 0.04 19.90 7.63
C SER A 157 1.40 19.22 7.70
N ASP A 158 1.48 18.09 8.40
CA ASP A 158 2.73 17.33 8.52
C ASP A 158 3.11 16.66 7.20
N LEU A 159 2.12 16.23 6.41
CA LEU A 159 2.37 15.69 5.08
C LEU A 159 3.04 16.73 4.16
N ARG A 160 2.62 18.01 4.23
CA ARG A 160 3.28 19.08 3.45
C ARG A 160 4.75 19.21 3.83
N LYS A 161 5.07 19.27 5.13
CA LYS A 161 6.45 19.33 5.63
C LYS A 161 7.25 18.09 5.22
N ALA A 162 6.65 16.90 5.36
CA ALA A 162 7.28 15.65 4.96
C ALA A 162 7.61 15.62 3.46
N MET A 163 6.70 16.07 2.62
CA MET A 163 6.94 16.14 1.17
C MET A 163 7.95 17.21 0.78
N GLU A 164 8.05 18.29 1.51
CA GLU A 164 9.11 19.30 1.33
C GLU A 164 10.49 18.71 1.62
N VAL A 165 10.65 18.04 2.76
CA VAL A 165 11.88 17.31 3.11
C VAL A 165 12.19 16.25 2.05
N PHE A 166 11.21 15.50 1.60
CA PHE A 166 11.39 14.47 0.57
C PHE A 166 11.94 15.06 -0.74
N VAL A 167 11.31 16.11 -1.25
CA VAL A 167 11.72 16.79 -2.50
C VAL A 167 13.14 17.31 -2.39
N ILE A 168 13.47 17.98 -1.28
CA ILE A 168 14.83 18.48 -1.02
C ILE A 168 15.82 17.32 -0.98
N SER A 169 15.50 16.21 -0.34
CA SER A 169 16.36 15.02 -0.27
C SER A 169 16.61 14.41 -1.65
N VAL A 170 15.57 14.39 -2.53
CA VAL A 170 15.73 13.95 -3.92
C VAL A 170 16.69 14.84 -4.69
N LEU A 171 16.54 16.16 -4.59
CA LEU A 171 17.41 17.14 -5.26
C LEU A 171 18.86 17.03 -4.77
N LEU A 172 19.09 16.85 -3.47
CA LEU A 172 20.43 16.70 -2.88
C LEU A 172 21.09 15.34 -3.20
N ALA A 173 20.30 14.34 -3.53
CA ALA A 173 20.83 13.04 -3.94
C ALA A 173 21.39 13.05 -5.37
N GLY A 174 20.93 13.97 -6.21
CA GLY A 174 21.44 14.25 -7.54
C GLY A 174 20.94 13.34 -8.61
#